data_eb6693cc64d36bd88389a59a42f08c42
#
_entry.id   eb6693cc64d36bd88389a59a42f08c42
#
_cell.length_a   1.000
_cell.length_b   1.000
_cell.length_c   1.000
_cell.angle_alpha   90.00
_cell.angle_beta   90.00
_cell.angle_gamma   90.00
#
_symmetry.space_group_name_H-M   'P 1'
#
loop_
_entity.id
_entity.type
_entity.pdbx_description
1 polymer ?
#
loop_
_entity_poly.entity_id
_entity_poly.type
_entity_poly.pdbx_seq_one_letter_code
_entity_poly.pdbx_strand_id
1 'polypeptide(L)'
;VLHGDAPERLEVRGEVIFRRRDFALLNERLRKENLKTFANPRNAAAGSIRQLDTSVTASRPLRFLAYGFGDVRFGGVQPWSTYEEVMGRLRDFGFETPPGGRLCRGSEEVEAYYASLSEKRESLAYEIDGVVMKLNDLEAQEALGYTARAPRFAVAWKFPAQQATTLLLDITVQVGRTG
;
A
#
# COMPACT_ATOMS: atom_id res chain seq x y z
N VAL A 1 16.16 -6.31 11.86
CA VAL A 1 16.61 -7.70 11.83
C VAL A 1 15.41 -8.54 11.45
N LEU A 2 15.54 -9.41 10.44
CA LEU A 2 14.50 -10.36 10.07
C LEU A 2 14.44 -11.48 11.10
N HIS A 3 13.25 -12.01 11.35
CA HIS A 3 13.01 -13.13 12.24
C HIS A 3 12.96 -14.46 11.44
N GLY A 4 13.30 -15.58 12.09
CA GLY A 4 13.21 -16.92 11.49
C GLY A 4 14.25 -17.21 10.41
N ASP A 5 14.00 -18.26 9.62
CA ASP A 5 14.86 -18.72 8.51
C ASP A 5 14.64 -17.83 7.27
N ALA A 6 15.16 -16.61 7.34
CA ALA A 6 15.08 -15.69 6.23
C ALA A 6 15.99 -16.14 5.07
N PRO A 7 15.59 -15.93 3.80
CA PRO A 7 16.42 -16.24 2.64
C PRO A 7 17.68 -15.35 2.63
N GLU A 8 18.74 -15.80 1.91
CA GLU A 8 19.97 -15.02 1.75
C GLU A 8 19.72 -13.65 1.13
N ARG A 9 18.73 -13.57 0.23
CA ARG A 9 18.25 -12.35 -0.39
C ARG A 9 16.74 -12.36 -0.50
N LEU A 10 16.13 -11.26 -0.09
CA LEU A 10 14.69 -11.04 -0.18
C LEU A 10 14.41 -9.59 -0.62
N GLU A 11 13.85 -9.43 -1.81
CA GLU A 11 13.24 -8.17 -2.23
C GLU A 11 11.79 -8.14 -1.74
N VAL A 12 11.45 -7.21 -0.87
CA VAL A 12 10.08 -7.03 -0.38
C VAL A 12 9.46 -5.81 -1.03
N ARG A 13 8.25 -5.97 -1.58
CA ARG A 13 7.45 -4.90 -2.19
C ARG A 13 6.33 -4.51 -1.24
N GLY A 14 6.17 -3.21 -1.07
CA GLY A 14 5.19 -2.67 -0.15
C GLY A 14 4.84 -1.21 -0.46
N GLU A 15 3.95 -0.67 0.33
CA GLU A 15 3.60 0.75 0.29
C GLU A 15 3.89 1.40 1.64
N VAL A 16 4.47 2.60 1.59
CA VAL A 16 4.66 3.41 2.79
C VAL A 16 3.43 4.27 2.99
N ILE A 17 2.85 4.17 4.17
CA ILE A 17 1.60 4.83 4.53
C ILE A 17 1.71 5.64 5.82
N PHE A 18 0.74 6.52 6.03
CA PHE A 18 0.37 7.07 7.33
C PHE A 18 -0.92 6.42 7.83
N ARG A 19 -0.99 6.12 9.12
CA ARG A 19 -2.27 5.88 9.77
C ARG A 19 -3.03 7.21 9.89
N ARG A 20 -4.37 7.17 9.79
CA ARG A 20 -5.23 8.38 9.87
C ARG A 20 -4.92 9.24 11.10
N ARG A 21 -4.75 8.61 12.27
CA ARG A 21 -4.39 9.28 13.52
C ARG A 21 -3.04 10.00 13.42
N ASP A 22 -2.04 9.31 12.90
CA ASP A 22 -0.68 9.84 12.81
C ASP A 22 -0.59 10.98 11.80
N PHE A 23 -1.34 10.89 10.71
CA PHE A 23 -1.49 11.96 9.72
C PHE A 23 -2.15 13.21 10.33
N ALA A 24 -3.22 13.03 11.12
CA ALA A 24 -3.89 14.14 11.79
C ALA A 24 -2.95 14.86 12.76
N LEU A 25 -2.18 14.10 13.57
CA LEU A 25 -1.19 14.64 14.49
C LEU A 25 -0.05 15.38 13.76
N LEU A 26 0.42 14.85 12.65
CA LEU A 26 1.42 15.52 11.82
C LEU A 26 0.91 16.88 11.33
N ASN A 27 -0.28 16.92 10.76
CA ASN A 27 -0.86 18.17 10.27
C ASN A 27 -1.18 19.18 11.38
N GLU A 28 -1.56 18.72 12.56
CA GLU A 28 -1.73 19.58 13.74
C GLU A 28 -0.39 20.22 14.15
N ARG A 29 0.68 19.44 14.20
CA ARG A 29 2.03 19.94 14.49
C ARG A 29 2.47 20.98 13.45
N LEU A 30 2.32 20.67 12.14
CA LEU A 30 2.69 21.60 11.06
C LEU A 30 1.92 22.91 11.15
N ARG A 31 0.63 22.91 11.52
CA ARG A 31 -0.16 24.13 11.74
C ARG A 31 0.39 24.94 12.92
N LYS A 32 0.76 24.31 14.04
CA LYS A 32 1.35 25.00 15.20
C LYS A 32 2.69 25.66 14.87
N GLU A 33 3.45 25.06 13.96
CA GLU A 33 4.73 25.56 13.46
C GLU A 33 4.58 26.55 12.29
N ASN A 34 3.34 26.91 11.89
CA ASN A 34 3.03 27.74 10.72
C ASN A 34 3.61 27.18 9.40
N LEU A 35 3.74 25.86 9.29
CA LEU A 35 4.21 25.16 8.12
C LEU A 35 3.04 24.68 7.26
N LYS A 36 3.32 24.46 5.96
CA LYS A 36 2.33 23.94 5.02
C LYS A 36 1.91 22.52 5.40
N THR A 37 0.61 22.29 5.55
CA THR A 37 0.01 20.99 5.81
C THR A 37 -0.09 20.14 4.54
N PHE A 38 -0.20 18.83 4.72
CA PHE A 38 -0.47 17.91 3.61
C PHE A 38 -1.97 17.75 3.37
N ALA A 39 -2.35 17.65 2.11
CA ALA A 39 -3.74 17.49 1.70
C ALA A 39 -4.33 16.11 2.06
N ASN A 40 -3.52 15.04 1.98
CA ASN A 40 -3.93 13.68 2.26
C ASN A 40 -2.75 12.81 2.75
N PRO A 41 -3.02 11.65 3.39
CA PRO A 41 -1.99 10.76 3.94
C PRO A 41 -1.02 10.24 2.88
N ARG A 42 -1.47 9.97 1.65
CA ARG A 42 -0.63 9.47 0.56
C ARG A 42 0.42 10.50 0.15
N ASN A 43 0.02 11.76 -0.03
CA ASN A 43 0.95 12.84 -0.34
C ASN A 43 1.91 13.10 0.83
N ALA A 44 1.45 12.97 2.06
CA ALA A 44 2.29 13.08 3.25
C ALA A 44 3.36 11.97 3.28
N ALA A 45 3.00 10.72 2.99
CA ALA A 45 3.93 9.60 2.94
C ALA A 45 4.96 9.80 1.83
N ALA A 46 4.53 10.09 0.60
CA ALA A 46 5.41 10.33 -0.53
C ALA A 46 6.35 11.53 -0.28
N GLY A 47 5.85 12.63 0.26
CA GLY A 47 6.65 13.79 0.62
C GLY A 47 7.63 13.52 1.75
N SER A 48 7.29 12.61 2.67
CA SER A 48 8.15 12.21 3.78
C SER A 48 9.36 11.39 3.34
N ILE A 49 9.18 10.46 2.40
CA ILE A 49 10.27 9.62 1.89
C ILE A 49 11.25 10.41 1.02
N ARG A 50 10.76 11.45 0.34
CA ARG A 50 11.57 12.27 -0.58
C ARG A 50 12.40 13.35 0.09
N GLN A 51 12.45 13.38 1.44
CA GLN A 51 13.27 14.36 2.16
C GLN A 51 14.75 14.06 1.93
N LEU A 52 15.52 15.11 1.67
CA LEU A 52 16.99 15.01 1.60
C LEU A 52 17.58 14.77 2.99
N ASP A 53 17.02 15.44 4.00
CA ASP A 53 17.37 15.21 5.40
C ASP A 53 16.61 13.99 5.95
N THR A 54 17.33 12.91 6.16
CA THR A 54 16.78 11.65 6.68
C THR A 54 16.25 11.76 8.12
N SER A 55 16.71 12.75 8.90
CA SER A 55 16.20 13.00 10.25
C SER A 55 14.72 13.41 10.22
N VAL A 56 14.30 14.18 9.22
CA VAL A 56 12.90 14.55 9.00
C VAL A 56 12.06 13.31 8.71
N THR A 57 12.54 12.41 7.86
CA THR A 57 11.84 11.13 7.58
C THR A 57 11.75 10.27 8.84
N ALA A 58 12.84 10.13 9.59
CA ALA A 58 12.90 9.34 10.82
C ALA A 58 11.96 9.87 11.93
N SER A 59 11.70 11.19 11.95
CA SER A 59 10.79 11.81 12.91
C SER A 59 9.30 11.58 12.60
N ARG A 60 8.97 11.00 11.44
CA ARG A 60 7.58 10.79 10.99
C ARG A 60 7.14 9.34 11.23
N PRO A 61 5.94 9.11 11.78
CA PRO A 61 5.43 7.78 12.10
C PRO A 61 4.93 7.04 10.85
N LEU A 62 5.84 6.84 9.90
CA LEU A 62 5.59 6.08 8.68
C LEU A 62 5.47 4.59 8.98
N ARG A 63 4.64 3.90 8.20
CA ARG A 63 4.49 2.44 8.21
C ARG A 63 4.76 1.90 6.82
N PHE A 64 5.41 0.74 6.75
CA PHE A 64 5.60 0.00 5.51
C PHE A 64 4.69 -1.23 5.53
N LEU A 65 3.74 -1.30 4.61
CA LEU A 65 2.87 -2.46 4.44
C LEU A 65 3.37 -3.31 3.28
N ALA A 66 3.91 -4.47 3.60
CA ALA A 66 4.39 -5.42 2.60
C ALA A 66 3.21 -6.12 1.93
N TYR A 67 3.16 -6.11 0.59
CA TYR A 67 2.13 -6.76 -0.20
C TYR A 67 2.68 -7.73 -1.25
N GLY A 68 3.96 -8.01 -1.25
CA GLY A 68 4.56 -8.92 -2.21
C GLY A 68 6.08 -8.97 -2.08
N PHE A 69 6.67 -9.74 -2.95
CA PHE A 69 8.10 -9.93 -3.06
C PHE A 69 8.57 -9.80 -4.51
N GLY A 70 9.86 -9.63 -4.70
CA GLY A 70 10.54 -9.65 -5.99
C GLY A 70 11.56 -10.77 -6.04
N ASP A 71 12.86 -10.42 -6.20
CA ASP A 71 13.95 -11.39 -6.22
C ASP A 71 14.13 -12.04 -4.84
N VAL A 72 14.10 -13.36 -4.81
CA VAL A 72 14.32 -14.15 -3.59
C VAL A 72 15.37 -15.21 -3.88
N ARG A 73 16.38 -15.32 -3.00
CA ARG A 73 17.40 -16.38 -3.08
C ARG A 73 17.37 -17.21 -1.81
N PHE A 74 17.06 -18.47 -2.00
CA PHE A 74 17.23 -19.51 -1.00
C PHE A 74 18.47 -20.33 -1.34
N GLY A 75 19.09 -20.92 -0.34
CA GLY A 75 20.15 -21.92 -0.54
C GLY A 75 19.67 -23.24 -1.19
N GLY A 76 18.43 -23.28 -1.70
CA GLY A 76 17.77 -24.44 -2.32
C GLY A 76 16.55 -24.01 -3.14
N VAL A 77 15.58 -24.93 -3.29
CA VAL A 77 14.34 -24.71 -4.03
C VAL A 77 13.45 -23.71 -3.28
N GLN A 78 12.80 -22.83 -4.01
CA GLN A 78 11.81 -21.91 -3.43
C GLN A 78 10.68 -22.70 -2.74
N PRO A 79 10.46 -22.52 -1.43
CA PRO A 79 9.55 -23.35 -0.66
C PRO A 79 8.08 -22.88 -0.75
N TRP A 80 7.79 -21.82 -1.51
CA TRP A 80 6.47 -21.22 -1.60
C TRP A 80 5.82 -21.53 -2.95
N SER A 81 4.61 -22.02 -2.91
CA SER A 81 3.78 -22.31 -4.08
C SER A 81 2.62 -21.33 -4.25
N THR A 82 2.24 -20.66 -3.17
CA THR A 82 1.08 -19.76 -3.16
C THR A 82 1.41 -18.37 -2.63
N TYR A 83 0.64 -17.39 -3.12
CA TYR A 83 0.73 -16.01 -2.62
C TYR A 83 0.35 -15.89 -1.14
N GLU A 84 -0.60 -16.72 -0.68
CA GLU A 84 -1.00 -16.78 0.73
C GLU A 84 0.18 -17.21 1.63
N GLU A 85 0.95 -18.23 1.21
CA GLU A 85 2.17 -18.66 1.90
C GLU A 85 3.20 -17.53 1.97
N VAL A 86 3.42 -16.81 0.86
CA VAL A 86 4.32 -15.64 0.83
C VAL A 86 3.89 -14.59 1.85
N MET A 87 2.60 -14.26 1.89
CA MET A 87 2.10 -13.26 2.84
C MET A 87 2.23 -13.74 4.29
N GLY A 88 2.09 -15.04 4.54
CA GLY A 88 2.39 -15.67 5.82
C GLY A 88 3.85 -15.49 6.21
N ARG A 89 4.77 -15.85 5.31
CA ARG A 89 6.21 -15.73 5.56
C ARG A 89 6.70 -14.31 5.76
N LEU A 90 6.15 -13.34 5.03
CA LEU A 90 6.47 -11.92 5.27
C LEU A 90 6.10 -11.50 6.69
N ARG A 91 4.98 -11.98 7.24
CA ARG A 91 4.61 -11.74 8.65
C ARG A 91 5.58 -12.43 9.61
N ASP A 92 5.97 -13.68 9.33
CA ASP A 92 6.93 -14.43 10.15
C ASP A 92 8.30 -13.73 10.20
N PHE A 93 8.72 -13.10 9.10
CA PHE A 93 9.94 -12.27 9.04
C PHE A 93 9.80 -10.92 9.74
N GLY A 94 8.62 -10.57 10.25
CA GLY A 94 8.36 -9.34 11.00
C GLY A 94 7.84 -8.17 10.16
N PHE A 95 7.45 -8.38 8.90
CA PHE A 95 6.83 -7.33 8.11
C PHE A 95 5.36 -7.13 8.48
N GLU A 96 4.94 -5.87 8.59
CA GLU A 96 3.52 -5.53 8.66
C GLU A 96 2.90 -5.74 7.27
N THR A 97 1.78 -6.46 7.19
CA THR A 97 1.05 -6.70 5.94
C THR A 97 -0.34 -6.05 6.01
N PRO A 98 -0.98 -5.73 4.86
CA PRO A 98 -2.35 -5.23 4.88
C PRO A 98 -3.27 -6.15 5.67
N PRO A 99 -3.99 -5.67 6.70
CA PRO A 99 -4.90 -6.49 7.46
C PRO A 99 -6.11 -6.90 6.63
N GLY A 100 -6.66 -8.08 6.93
CA GLY A 100 -7.91 -8.55 6.33
C GLY A 100 -7.75 -9.21 4.96
N GLY A 101 -6.54 -9.34 4.42
CA GLY A 101 -6.32 -10.15 3.21
C GLY A 101 -6.76 -11.60 3.43
N ARG A 102 -7.49 -12.17 2.46
CA ARG A 102 -7.97 -13.55 2.53
C ARG A 102 -7.99 -14.21 1.16
N LEU A 103 -7.94 -15.54 1.16
CA LEU A 103 -8.21 -16.33 -0.02
C LEU A 103 -9.71 -16.28 -0.34
N CYS A 104 -10.06 -16.02 -1.61
CA CYS A 104 -11.42 -16.05 -2.14
C CYS A 104 -11.52 -17.09 -3.26
N ARG A 105 -12.62 -17.85 -3.28
CA ARG A 105 -12.92 -18.84 -4.32
C ARG A 105 -14.10 -18.36 -5.16
N GLY A 106 -13.81 -18.04 -6.42
CA GLY A 106 -14.83 -17.54 -7.35
C GLY A 106 -15.20 -16.06 -7.14
N SER A 107 -16.07 -15.57 -8.02
CA SER A 107 -16.48 -14.16 -8.05
C SER A 107 -17.33 -13.77 -6.85
N GLU A 108 -18.21 -14.66 -6.40
CA GLU A 108 -19.13 -14.37 -5.28
C GLU A 108 -18.41 -14.01 -3.97
N GLU A 109 -17.35 -14.78 -3.63
CA GLU A 109 -16.55 -14.47 -2.44
C GLU A 109 -15.75 -13.18 -2.59
N VAL A 110 -15.28 -12.88 -3.80
CA VAL A 110 -14.59 -11.63 -4.10
C VAL A 110 -15.53 -10.44 -3.97
N GLU A 111 -16.74 -10.53 -4.51
CA GLU A 111 -17.77 -9.49 -4.40
C GLU A 111 -18.18 -9.24 -2.94
N ALA A 112 -18.42 -10.31 -2.18
CA ALA A 112 -18.73 -10.21 -0.75
C ALA A 112 -17.58 -9.57 0.05
N TYR A 113 -16.33 -9.90 -0.29
CA TYR A 113 -15.16 -9.29 0.34
C TYR A 113 -15.05 -7.79 0.01
N TYR A 114 -15.23 -7.43 -1.28
CA TYR A 114 -15.22 -6.04 -1.72
C TYR A 114 -16.30 -5.21 -1.01
N ALA A 115 -17.53 -5.71 -0.96
CA ALA A 115 -18.64 -5.05 -0.27
C ALA A 115 -18.33 -4.82 1.23
N SER A 116 -17.84 -5.86 1.92
CA SER A 116 -17.45 -5.75 3.33
C SER A 116 -16.36 -4.72 3.59
N LEU A 117 -15.35 -4.61 2.69
CA LEU A 117 -14.30 -3.61 2.82
C LEU A 117 -14.80 -2.21 2.49
N SER A 118 -15.69 -2.07 1.51
CA SER A 118 -16.32 -0.80 1.16
C SER A 118 -17.09 -0.22 2.35
N GLU A 119 -17.86 -1.05 3.05
CA GLU A 119 -18.61 -0.64 4.25
C GLU A 119 -17.67 -0.23 5.41
N LYS A 120 -16.56 -0.95 5.59
CA LYS A 120 -15.61 -0.71 6.68
C LYS A 120 -14.55 0.35 6.35
N ARG A 121 -14.55 0.89 5.13
CA ARG A 121 -13.51 1.78 4.60
C ARG A 121 -13.16 2.93 5.56
N GLU A 122 -14.18 3.59 6.12
CA GLU A 122 -13.98 4.74 6.99
C GLU A 122 -13.48 4.38 8.41
N SER A 123 -13.69 3.13 8.85
CA SER A 123 -13.23 2.63 10.14
C SER A 123 -11.79 2.10 10.13
N LEU A 124 -11.18 1.95 8.95
CA LEU A 124 -9.81 1.48 8.84
C LEU A 124 -8.80 2.50 9.36
N ALA A 125 -7.73 2.01 9.94
CA ALA A 125 -6.65 2.84 10.49
C ALA A 125 -5.91 3.65 9.42
N TYR A 126 -6.04 3.31 8.13
CA TYR A 126 -5.47 4.01 6.98
C TYR A 126 -6.47 4.04 5.83
N GLU A 127 -6.23 4.94 4.88
CA GLU A 127 -7.10 5.09 3.72
C GLU A 127 -6.84 4.00 2.69
N ILE A 128 -7.92 3.49 2.10
CA ILE A 128 -7.89 2.58 0.96
C ILE A 128 -8.80 3.12 -0.15
N ASP A 129 -8.41 2.88 -1.39
CA ASP A 129 -9.15 3.29 -2.59
C ASP A 129 -9.73 2.14 -3.40
N GLY A 130 -9.54 0.91 -2.92
CA GLY A 130 -10.03 -0.30 -3.54
C GLY A 130 -9.37 -1.55 -2.98
N VAL A 131 -9.60 -2.66 -3.64
CA VAL A 131 -8.98 -3.96 -3.37
C VAL A 131 -8.14 -4.41 -4.55
N VAL A 132 -7.11 -5.19 -4.29
CA VAL A 132 -6.33 -5.86 -5.33
C VAL A 132 -6.53 -7.36 -5.18
N MET A 133 -7.06 -7.96 -6.22
CA MET A 133 -7.19 -9.41 -6.37
C MET A 133 -5.96 -9.93 -7.08
N LYS A 134 -5.37 -10.99 -6.58
CA LYS A 134 -4.23 -11.66 -7.20
C LYS A 134 -4.50 -13.15 -7.30
N LEU A 135 -4.04 -13.77 -8.37
CA LEU A 135 -4.04 -15.22 -8.46
C LEU A 135 -3.17 -15.80 -7.34
N ASN A 136 -3.66 -16.83 -6.64
CA ASN A 136 -2.94 -17.35 -5.48
C ASN A 136 -1.79 -18.29 -5.88
N ASP A 137 -1.89 -18.99 -7.00
CA ASP A 137 -0.87 -19.91 -7.51
C ASP A 137 0.29 -19.13 -8.14
N LEU A 138 1.52 -19.33 -7.65
CA LEU A 138 2.70 -18.59 -8.10
C LEU A 138 3.22 -19.05 -9.45
N GLU A 139 3.09 -20.33 -9.79
CA GLU A 139 3.47 -20.86 -11.11
C GLU A 139 2.56 -20.27 -12.19
N ALA A 140 1.25 -20.21 -11.91
CA ALA A 140 0.30 -19.56 -12.81
C ALA A 140 0.52 -18.04 -12.91
N GLN A 141 0.96 -17.36 -11.83
CA GLN A 141 1.38 -15.96 -11.92
C GLN A 141 2.56 -15.78 -12.87
N GLU A 142 3.57 -16.62 -12.77
CA GLU A 142 4.73 -16.60 -13.65
C GLU A 142 4.37 -16.85 -15.10
N ALA A 143 3.52 -17.85 -15.35
CA ALA A 143 3.03 -18.18 -16.70
C ALA A 143 2.24 -17.04 -17.35
N LEU A 144 1.42 -16.31 -16.58
CA LEU A 144 0.69 -15.13 -17.07
C LEU A 144 1.61 -13.93 -17.30
N GLY A 145 2.62 -13.76 -16.46
CA GLY A 145 3.63 -12.71 -16.57
C GLY A 145 3.08 -11.29 -16.44
N TYR A 146 3.75 -10.36 -17.12
CA TYR A 146 3.52 -8.93 -17.02
C TYR A 146 3.23 -8.30 -18.38
N THR A 147 2.49 -7.21 -18.38
CA THR A 147 2.51 -6.21 -19.45
C THR A 147 3.65 -5.23 -19.20
N ALA A 148 3.86 -4.25 -20.09
CA ALA A 148 4.84 -3.19 -19.85
C ALA A 148 4.61 -2.37 -18.57
N ARG A 149 3.39 -2.40 -17.99
CA ARG A 149 3.00 -1.54 -16.86
C ARG A 149 2.35 -2.26 -15.69
N ALA A 150 1.91 -3.50 -15.85
CA ALA A 150 1.11 -4.18 -14.83
C ALA A 150 1.25 -5.71 -14.90
N PRO A 151 1.09 -6.43 -13.78
CA PRO A 151 0.96 -7.88 -13.79
C PRO A 151 -0.35 -8.31 -14.45
N ARG A 152 -0.33 -9.41 -15.20
CA ARG A 152 -1.53 -10.00 -15.80
C ARG A 152 -2.34 -10.83 -14.81
N PHE A 153 -1.74 -11.23 -13.73
CA PHE A 153 -2.31 -12.06 -12.66
C PHE A 153 -2.95 -11.26 -11.52
N ALA A 154 -3.02 -9.93 -11.65
CA ALA A 154 -3.61 -9.06 -10.62
C ALA A 154 -4.55 -8.03 -11.24
N VAL A 155 -5.68 -7.80 -10.55
CA VAL A 155 -6.69 -6.80 -10.94
C VAL A 155 -7.00 -5.93 -9.74
N ALA A 156 -7.03 -4.61 -9.95
CA ALA A 156 -7.47 -3.66 -8.95
C ALA A 156 -8.95 -3.31 -9.17
N TRP A 157 -9.77 -3.48 -8.13
CA TRP A 157 -11.16 -3.06 -8.11
C TRP A 157 -11.29 -1.85 -7.19
N LYS A 158 -11.43 -0.67 -7.79
CA LYS A 158 -11.50 0.59 -7.06
C LYS A 158 -12.88 0.84 -6.47
N PHE A 159 -12.92 1.43 -5.27
CA PHE A 159 -14.16 1.93 -4.72
C PHE A 159 -14.67 3.13 -5.52
N PRO A 160 -15.99 3.41 -5.51
CA PRO A 160 -16.53 4.63 -6.08
C PRO A 160 -15.83 5.86 -5.50
N ALA A 161 -15.61 6.86 -6.36
CA ALA A 161 -15.03 8.12 -5.92
C ALA A 161 -15.95 8.81 -4.91
N GLN A 162 -15.36 9.38 -3.86
CA GLN A 162 -16.10 10.23 -2.93
C GLN A 162 -16.45 11.53 -3.65
N GLN A 163 -17.72 11.92 -3.56
CA GLN A 163 -18.23 13.18 -4.11
C GLN A 163 -18.46 14.16 -2.97
N ALA A 164 -18.07 15.41 -3.19
CA ALA A 164 -18.33 16.51 -2.27
C ALA A 164 -18.75 17.74 -3.05
N THR A 165 -19.68 18.50 -2.49
CA THR A 165 -20.06 19.80 -3.05
C THR A 165 -19.25 20.90 -2.36
N THR A 166 -18.70 21.83 -3.15
CA THR A 166 -17.96 22.99 -2.65
C THR A 166 -18.36 24.25 -3.41
N LEU A 167 -18.11 25.41 -2.82
CA LEU A 167 -18.24 26.68 -3.49
C LEU A 167 -16.91 27.05 -4.14
N LEU A 168 -16.91 27.25 -5.45
CA LEU A 168 -15.74 27.77 -6.15
C LEU A 168 -15.60 29.27 -5.83
N LEU A 169 -14.50 29.64 -5.17
CA LEU A 169 -14.25 31.03 -4.74
C LEU A 169 -13.44 31.81 -5.77
N ASP A 170 -12.47 31.15 -6.42
CA ASP A 170 -11.57 31.79 -7.37
C ASP A 170 -10.90 30.76 -8.28
N ILE A 171 -10.44 31.19 -9.46
CA ILE A 171 -9.65 30.40 -10.40
C ILE A 171 -8.40 31.21 -10.76
N THR A 172 -7.25 30.72 -10.31
CA THR A 172 -5.94 31.30 -10.68
C THR A 172 -5.25 30.44 -11.73
N VAL A 173 -4.69 31.05 -12.73
CA VAL A 173 -3.93 30.37 -13.78
C VAL A 173 -2.43 30.49 -13.49
N GLN A 174 -1.73 29.38 -13.50
CA GLN A 174 -0.27 29.32 -13.34
C GLN A 174 0.33 28.50 -14.45
N VAL A 175 1.52 28.90 -14.89
CA VAL A 175 2.29 28.13 -15.89
C VAL A 175 2.91 26.92 -15.22
N GLY A 176 2.68 25.73 -15.76
CA GLY A 176 3.26 24.49 -15.28
C GLY A 176 4.76 24.39 -15.61
N ARG A 177 5.43 23.35 -15.11
CA ARG A 177 6.86 23.10 -15.35
C ARG A 177 7.19 22.88 -16.84
N THR A 178 6.25 22.46 -17.62
CA THR A 178 6.38 22.13 -19.06
C THR A 178 5.69 23.14 -19.99
N GLY A 179 5.20 24.23 -19.49
CA GLY A 179 4.44 25.24 -20.24
C GLY A 179 2.96 25.11 -20.12
#